data_b32e095bee167222d4852978fc00be50
#
_entry.id   b32e095bee167222d4852978fc00be50
#
_cell.length_a   1.000
_cell.length_b   1.000
_cell.length_c   1.000
_cell.angle_alpha   90.00
_cell.angle_beta   90.00
_cell.angle_gamma   90.00
#
_symmetry.space_group_name_H-M   'P 1'
#
loop_
_entity.id
_entity.type
_entity.pdbx_description
1 polymer ?
#
loop_
_entity_poly.entity_id
_entity_poly.type
_entity_poly.pdbx_seq_one_letter_code
_entity_poly.pdbx_strand_id
1 'polypeptide(L)'
;MKLILLGAPGAGKGTQATFICQKFGIPQISTGDMLRAAVKAGTPLGVQAKQVMDAGGLVSDDLIINLVKERIAQPDCAKGFLFDGFPRTIPQADAMKAAGVKLDYVLEIDVPFAAIIDRMSGRRSHPASGRTYHITFNPPKVAGVDDVTGEPLVQRADDQEETVKKRLDVYSAQTRPLVEYYSAWAKADPATAPKYRAISGTGSVEDITARAFAALEG
;
A
#
# COMPACT_ATOMS: atom_id res chain seq x y z
N MET A 1 -6.31 -2.31 -16.13
CA MET A 1 -6.76 -2.76 -14.77
C MET A 1 -6.47 -1.66 -13.76
N LYS A 2 -7.45 -1.26 -12.97
CA LYS A 2 -7.32 -0.28 -11.89
C LYS A 2 -7.71 -0.94 -10.58
N LEU A 3 -6.78 -1.05 -9.64
CA LEU A 3 -7.02 -1.79 -8.42
C LEU A 3 -6.47 -1.12 -7.16
N ILE A 4 -7.06 -1.47 -6.02
CA ILE A 4 -6.64 -1.07 -4.68
C ILE A 4 -6.13 -2.32 -3.95
N LEU A 5 -5.00 -2.17 -3.24
CA LEU A 5 -4.58 -3.13 -2.23
C LEU A 5 -4.97 -2.63 -0.84
N LEU A 6 -5.82 -3.38 -0.15
CA LEU A 6 -6.14 -3.19 1.26
C LEU A 6 -5.36 -4.16 2.14
N GLY A 7 -5.18 -3.79 3.39
CA GLY A 7 -4.51 -4.61 4.39
C GLY A 7 -3.71 -3.77 5.37
N ALA A 8 -3.43 -4.34 6.53
CA ALA A 8 -2.69 -3.68 7.60
C ALA A 8 -1.27 -3.24 7.17
N PRO A 9 -0.66 -2.27 7.85
CA PRO A 9 0.77 -2.01 7.72
C PRO A 9 1.54 -3.33 7.91
N GLY A 10 2.50 -3.63 7.05
CA GLY A 10 3.26 -4.91 7.13
C GLY A 10 2.55 -6.15 6.55
N ALA A 11 1.35 -6.03 6.00
CA ALA A 11 0.65 -7.16 5.36
C ALA A 11 1.30 -7.68 4.07
N GLY A 12 2.33 -6.98 3.54
CA GLY A 12 3.01 -7.38 2.30
C GLY A 12 2.48 -6.71 1.04
N LYS A 13 1.63 -5.68 1.16
CA LYS A 13 1.04 -4.96 0.01
C LYS A 13 2.09 -4.51 -1.00
N GLY A 14 3.15 -3.85 -0.58
CA GLY A 14 4.19 -3.35 -1.48
C GLY A 14 4.92 -4.47 -2.22
N THR A 15 5.16 -5.61 -1.56
CA THR A 15 5.76 -6.80 -2.20
C THR A 15 4.83 -7.34 -3.28
N GLN A 16 3.55 -7.53 -2.96
CA GLN A 16 2.57 -8.04 -3.92
C GLN A 16 2.28 -7.05 -5.04
N ALA A 17 2.29 -5.74 -4.73
CA ALA A 17 2.15 -4.69 -5.74
C ALA A 17 3.19 -4.81 -6.85
N THR A 18 4.45 -5.08 -6.51
CA THR A 18 5.52 -5.27 -7.49
C THR A 18 5.20 -6.39 -8.49
N PHE A 19 4.78 -7.56 -7.99
CA PHE A 19 4.45 -8.71 -8.87
C PHE A 19 3.19 -8.46 -9.69
N ILE A 20 2.16 -7.86 -9.08
CA ILE A 20 0.91 -7.53 -9.77
C ILE A 20 1.18 -6.51 -10.88
N CYS A 21 1.93 -5.44 -10.59
CA CYS A 21 2.26 -4.40 -11.57
C CYS A 21 3.06 -4.95 -12.74
N GLN A 22 4.02 -5.84 -12.48
CA GLN A 22 4.77 -6.53 -13.54
C GLN A 22 3.87 -7.40 -14.42
N LYS A 23 2.98 -8.19 -13.80
CA LYS A 23 2.09 -9.10 -14.53
C LYS A 23 1.10 -8.37 -15.43
N PHE A 24 0.51 -7.29 -14.94
CA PHE A 24 -0.56 -6.57 -15.65
C PHE A 24 -0.07 -5.33 -16.42
N GLY A 25 1.23 -5.00 -16.36
CA GLY A 25 1.81 -3.87 -17.08
C GLY A 25 1.25 -2.51 -16.64
N ILE A 26 1.00 -2.33 -15.34
CA ILE A 26 0.44 -1.11 -14.75
C ILE A 26 1.39 -0.50 -13.71
N PRO A 27 1.40 0.83 -13.53
CA PRO A 27 2.21 1.47 -12.51
C PRO A 27 1.66 1.26 -11.10
N GLN A 28 2.56 1.16 -10.11
CA GLN A 28 2.23 1.25 -8.70
C GLN A 28 2.17 2.72 -8.27
N ILE A 29 1.12 3.08 -7.56
CA ILE A 29 0.94 4.37 -6.90
C ILE A 29 0.97 4.13 -5.38
N SER A 30 2.15 4.31 -4.79
CA SER A 30 2.35 4.22 -3.35
C SER A 30 2.35 5.62 -2.74
N THR A 31 1.27 5.99 -2.05
CA THR A 31 1.19 7.30 -1.39
C THR A 31 2.26 7.47 -0.32
N GLY A 32 2.62 6.39 0.38
CA GLY A 32 3.71 6.41 1.35
C GLY A 32 5.06 6.73 0.71
N ASP A 33 5.36 6.18 -0.47
CA ASP A 33 6.62 6.46 -1.16
C ASP A 33 6.63 7.86 -1.78
N MET A 34 5.49 8.33 -2.30
CA MET A 34 5.35 9.72 -2.78
C MET A 34 5.61 10.73 -1.65
N LEU A 35 5.05 10.49 -0.47
CA LEU A 35 5.30 11.35 0.70
C LEU A 35 6.76 11.28 1.17
N ARG A 36 7.37 10.10 1.21
CA ARG A 36 8.80 9.93 1.56
C ARG A 36 9.71 10.65 0.56
N ALA A 37 9.38 10.59 -0.72
CA ALA A 37 10.11 11.34 -1.76
C ALA A 37 10.01 12.85 -1.52
N ALA A 38 8.81 13.36 -1.18
CA ALA A 38 8.60 14.77 -0.84
C ALA A 38 9.38 15.19 0.43
N VAL A 39 9.42 14.33 1.44
CA VAL A 39 10.25 14.53 2.66
C VAL A 39 11.73 14.65 2.30
N LYS A 40 12.24 13.73 1.49
CA LYS A 40 13.64 13.72 1.04
C LYS A 40 14.00 14.96 0.22
N ALA A 41 13.07 15.42 -0.62
CA ALA A 41 13.25 16.63 -1.42
C ALA A 41 13.07 17.94 -0.62
N GLY A 42 12.65 17.87 0.65
CA GLY A 42 12.43 19.06 1.49
C GLY A 42 11.30 19.97 1.01
N THR A 43 10.34 19.44 0.26
CA THR A 43 9.19 20.25 -0.20
C THR A 43 8.29 20.68 0.98
N PRO A 44 7.47 21.74 0.83
CA PRO A 44 6.51 22.13 1.87
C PRO A 44 5.60 20.98 2.30
N LEU A 45 5.15 20.16 1.33
CA LEU A 45 4.41 18.92 1.58
C LEU A 45 5.23 17.93 2.42
N GLY A 46 6.49 17.73 2.05
CA GLY A 46 7.39 16.80 2.77
C GLY A 46 7.63 17.23 4.22
N VAL A 47 7.79 18.50 4.50
CA VAL A 47 7.97 19.03 5.85
C VAL A 47 6.73 18.74 6.71
N GLN A 48 5.53 18.97 6.19
CA GLN A 48 4.27 18.67 6.89
C GLN A 48 4.07 17.16 7.09
N ALA A 49 4.32 16.37 6.04
CA ALA A 49 4.13 14.94 6.07
C ALA A 49 5.06 14.22 7.05
N LYS A 50 6.32 14.71 7.19
CA LYS A 50 7.34 14.06 8.01
C LYS A 50 6.88 13.86 9.47
N GLN A 51 6.42 14.91 10.12
CA GLN A 51 6.02 14.84 11.53
C GLN A 51 4.87 13.84 11.75
N VAL A 52 3.89 13.85 10.86
CA VAL A 52 2.72 12.96 10.93
C VAL A 52 3.14 11.51 10.70
N MET A 53 3.97 11.25 9.69
CA MET A 53 4.44 9.91 9.33
C MET A 53 5.33 9.31 10.42
N ASP A 54 6.25 10.09 10.96
CA ASP A 54 7.17 9.65 12.04
C ASP A 54 6.37 9.28 13.32
N ALA A 55 5.25 9.96 13.55
CA ALA A 55 4.31 9.64 14.63
C ALA A 55 3.37 8.46 14.32
N GLY A 56 3.41 7.89 13.12
CA GLY A 56 2.56 6.78 12.68
C GLY A 56 1.14 7.18 12.27
N GLY A 57 0.87 8.47 12.12
CA GLY A 57 -0.41 9.03 11.69
C GLY A 57 -0.62 9.04 10.17
N LEU A 58 -1.78 9.57 9.75
CA LEU A 58 -2.13 9.84 8.36
C LEU A 58 -2.05 11.34 8.07
N VAL A 59 -1.53 11.67 6.90
CA VAL A 59 -1.59 13.04 6.35
C VAL A 59 -3.05 13.36 6.00
N SER A 60 -3.45 14.64 6.01
CA SER A 60 -4.83 15.06 5.78
C SER A 60 -5.40 14.53 4.46
N ASP A 61 -6.70 14.20 4.48
CA ASP A 61 -7.38 13.62 3.32
C ASP A 61 -7.29 14.52 2.09
N ASP A 62 -7.54 15.83 2.24
CA ASP A 62 -7.49 16.79 1.13
C ASP A 62 -6.14 16.80 0.43
N LEU A 63 -5.06 16.74 1.21
CA LEU A 63 -3.71 16.77 0.69
C LEU A 63 -3.39 15.49 -0.10
N ILE A 64 -3.75 14.33 0.46
CA ILE A 64 -3.55 13.03 -0.21
C ILE A 64 -4.44 12.90 -1.46
N ILE A 65 -5.70 13.34 -1.39
CA ILE A 65 -6.62 13.29 -2.53
C ILE A 65 -6.07 14.12 -3.69
N ASN A 66 -5.58 15.31 -3.45
CA ASN A 66 -4.99 16.16 -4.49
C ASN A 66 -3.75 15.51 -5.11
N LEU A 67 -2.84 15.00 -4.26
CA LEU A 67 -1.64 14.30 -4.70
C LEU A 67 -1.98 13.10 -5.61
N VAL A 68 -2.97 12.31 -5.23
CA VAL A 68 -3.42 11.15 -5.99
C VAL A 68 -4.07 11.55 -7.31
N LYS A 69 -4.91 12.60 -7.31
CA LYS A 69 -5.54 13.12 -8.55
C LYS A 69 -4.50 13.56 -9.57
N GLU A 70 -3.47 14.27 -9.15
CA GLU A 70 -2.37 14.66 -10.02
C GLU A 70 -1.61 13.46 -10.56
N ARG A 71 -1.38 12.45 -9.71
CA ARG A 71 -0.64 11.24 -10.11
C ARG A 71 -1.38 10.38 -11.12
N ILE A 72 -2.67 10.15 -10.96
CA ILE A 72 -3.46 9.31 -11.88
C ILE A 72 -3.71 9.99 -13.23
N ALA A 73 -3.52 11.31 -13.33
CA ALA A 73 -3.61 12.04 -14.58
C ALA A 73 -2.36 11.88 -15.47
N GLN A 74 -1.28 11.28 -14.97
CA GLN A 74 -0.07 11.05 -15.74
C GLN A 74 -0.29 10.00 -16.84
N PRO A 75 0.41 10.13 -18.01
CA PRO A 75 0.20 9.24 -19.15
C PRO A 75 0.41 7.76 -18.88
N ASP A 76 1.30 7.40 -17.95
CA ASP A 76 1.57 6.01 -17.58
C ASP A 76 0.39 5.32 -16.87
N CYS A 77 -0.54 6.10 -16.32
CA CYS A 77 -1.76 5.61 -15.68
C CYS A 77 -2.93 5.37 -16.65
N ALA A 78 -2.78 5.71 -17.93
CA ALA A 78 -3.88 5.61 -18.91
C ALA A 78 -4.43 4.19 -19.07
N LYS A 79 -3.56 3.16 -19.01
CA LYS A 79 -3.94 1.74 -19.12
C LYS A 79 -4.41 1.12 -17.79
N GLY A 80 -4.26 1.84 -16.69
CA GLY A 80 -4.59 1.39 -15.35
C GLY A 80 -3.49 1.70 -14.35
N PHE A 81 -3.72 1.31 -13.11
CA PHE A 81 -2.80 1.53 -12.00
C PHE A 81 -3.17 0.66 -10.79
N LEU A 82 -2.22 0.54 -9.89
CA LEU A 82 -2.43 -0.11 -8.60
C LEU A 82 -2.19 0.91 -7.48
N PHE A 83 -3.17 1.11 -6.62
CA PHE A 83 -3.03 1.89 -5.40
C PHE A 83 -2.49 1.04 -4.26
N ASP A 84 -1.36 1.44 -3.71
CA ASP A 84 -0.76 0.89 -2.49
C ASP A 84 -0.75 1.95 -1.38
N GLY A 85 -1.54 1.70 -0.34
CA GLY A 85 -1.69 2.62 0.79
C GLY A 85 -2.62 3.82 0.51
N PHE A 86 -3.53 3.70 -0.44
CA PHE A 86 -4.63 4.62 -0.71
C PHE A 86 -5.82 3.86 -1.34
N PRO A 87 -7.08 4.17 -0.96
CA PRO A 87 -7.46 5.05 0.15
C PRO A 87 -7.12 4.45 1.52
N ARG A 88 -7.02 5.28 2.53
CA ARG A 88 -6.87 4.87 3.93
C ARG A 88 -8.03 5.30 4.82
N THR A 89 -8.92 6.12 4.30
CA THR A 89 -10.11 6.62 5.00
C THR A 89 -11.33 6.55 4.08
N ILE A 90 -12.53 6.52 4.66
CA ILE A 90 -13.77 6.57 3.89
C ILE A 90 -13.89 7.87 3.08
N PRO A 91 -13.57 9.08 3.62
CA PRO A 91 -13.56 10.29 2.82
C PRO A 91 -12.66 10.22 1.57
N GLN A 92 -11.50 9.57 1.66
CA GLN A 92 -10.64 9.35 0.49
C GLN A 92 -11.30 8.44 -0.55
N ALA A 93 -11.96 7.36 -0.11
CA ALA A 93 -12.70 6.47 -1.00
C ALA A 93 -13.88 7.18 -1.69
N ASP A 94 -14.65 7.96 -0.93
CA ASP A 94 -15.77 8.74 -1.44
C ASP A 94 -15.31 9.81 -2.45
N ALA A 95 -14.19 10.48 -2.19
CA ALA A 95 -13.61 11.46 -3.11
C ALA A 95 -13.22 10.84 -4.45
N MET A 96 -12.68 9.61 -4.46
CA MET A 96 -12.36 8.88 -5.70
C MET A 96 -13.61 8.46 -6.44
N LYS A 97 -14.63 8.00 -5.73
CA LYS A 97 -15.94 7.66 -6.30
C LYS A 97 -16.60 8.89 -6.92
N ALA A 98 -16.63 10.02 -6.21
CA ALA A 98 -17.15 11.29 -6.69
C ALA A 98 -16.40 11.84 -7.91
N ALA A 99 -15.08 11.61 -7.99
CA ALA A 99 -14.25 11.96 -9.13
C ALA A 99 -14.46 11.04 -10.35
N GLY A 100 -15.34 10.04 -10.26
CA GLY A 100 -15.63 9.11 -11.36
C GLY A 100 -14.50 8.13 -11.66
N VAL A 101 -13.58 7.92 -10.74
CA VAL A 101 -12.50 6.94 -10.91
C VAL A 101 -13.08 5.54 -10.77
N LYS A 102 -13.27 4.86 -11.90
CA LYS A 102 -13.71 3.47 -11.91
C LYS A 102 -12.56 2.56 -11.52
N LEU A 103 -12.83 1.67 -10.57
CA LEU A 103 -11.92 0.64 -10.12
C LEU A 103 -12.43 -0.73 -10.57
N ASP A 104 -11.54 -1.61 -10.98
CA ASP A 104 -11.90 -2.97 -11.37
C ASP A 104 -11.92 -3.91 -10.15
N TYR A 105 -10.92 -3.78 -9.28
CA TYR A 105 -10.75 -4.66 -8.12
C TYR A 105 -10.36 -3.90 -6.85
N VAL A 106 -10.80 -4.44 -5.72
CA VAL A 106 -10.24 -4.19 -4.39
C VAL A 106 -9.78 -5.53 -3.85
N LEU A 107 -8.47 -5.68 -3.68
CA LEU A 107 -7.84 -6.89 -3.14
C LEU A 107 -7.38 -6.64 -1.71
N GLU A 108 -8.00 -7.32 -0.76
CA GLU A 108 -7.56 -7.33 0.63
C GLU A 108 -6.54 -8.44 0.85
N ILE A 109 -5.40 -8.07 1.46
CA ILE A 109 -4.41 -9.02 1.98
C ILE A 109 -4.57 -9.05 3.49
N ASP A 110 -5.26 -10.08 3.98
CA ASP A 110 -5.58 -10.24 5.41
C ASP A 110 -4.44 -10.96 6.12
N VAL A 111 -3.92 -10.32 7.18
CA VAL A 111 -2.85 -10.84 8.03
C VAL A 111 -3.20 -10.59 9.48
N PRO A 112 -3.12 -11.62 10.35
CA PRO A 112 -3.34 -11.46 11.78
C PRO A 112 -2.38 -10.43 12.40
N PHE A 113 -2.88 -9.55 13.25
CA PHE A 113 -2.08 -8.48 13.88
C PHE A 113 -0.86 -9.01 14.64
N ALA A 114 -0.97 -10.19 15.24
CA ALA A 114 0.15 -10.83 15.93
C ALA A 114 1.38 -11.03 15.00
N ALA A 115 1.15 -11.31 13.72
CA ALA A 115 2.23 -11.49 12.74
C ALA A 115 2.77 -10.17 12.19
N ILE A 116 2.04 -9.06 12.37
CA ILE A 116 2.43 -7.76 11.79
C ILE A 116 3.65 -7.19 12.48
N ILE A 117 3.74 -7.28 13.81
CA ILE A 117 4.86 -6.70 14.58
C ILE A 117 6.17 -7.34 14.14
N ASP A 118 6.22 -8.67 14.03
CA ASP A 118 7.41 -9.40 13.57
C ASP A 118 7.80 -8.99 12.15
N ARG A 119 6.80 -8.86 11.27
CA ARG A 119 7.02 -8.44 9.87
C ARG A 119 7.55 -7.03 9.77
N MET A 120 7.06 -6.11 10.58
CA MET A 120 7.48 -4.71 10.53
C MET A 120 8.89 -4.53 11.10
N SER A 121 9.22 -5.20 12.20
CA SER A 121 10.55 -5.12 12.82
C SER A 121 11.65 -5.70 11.92
N GLY A 122 11.33 -6.74 11.15
CA GLY A 122 12.25 -7.37 10.19
C GLY A 122 12.31 -6.69 8.82
N ARG A 123 11.47 -5.70 8.54
CA ARG A 123 11.44 -5.01 7.26
C ARG A 123 12.70 -4.18 7.03
N ARG A 124 13.20 -4.23 5.79
CA ARG A 124 14.28 -3.37 5.28
C ARG A 124 13.82 -2.74 3.97
N SER A 125 14.25 -1.50 3.74
CA SER A 125 13.85 -0.74 2.56
C SER A 125 15.03 -0.10 1.89
N HIS A 126 15.02 -0.09 0.57
CA HIS A 126 15.96 0.70 -0.23
C HIS A 126 15.39 2.12 -0.40
N PRO A 127 16.05 3.18 0.14
CA PRO A 127 15.46 4.52 0.21
C PRO A 127 15.18 5.16 -1.15
N ALA A 128 16.00 4.83 -2.18
CA ALA A 128 15.89 5.47 -3.49
C ALA A 128 14.76 4.89 -4.34
N SER A 129 14.49 3.57 -4.27
CA SER A 129 13.50 2.90 -5.10
C SER A 129 12.22 2.50 -4.38
N GLY A 130 12.20 2.54 -3.05
CA GLY A 130 11.09 2.03 -2.26
C GLY A 130 11.02 0.49 -2.17
N ARG A 131 11.90 -0.27 -2.85
CA ARG A 131 11.95 -1.74 -2.74
C ARG A 131 12.04 -2.18 -1.29
N THR A 132 11.31 -3.25 -0.98
CA THR A 132 11.23 -3.75 0.37
C THR A 132 11.69 -5.20 0.44
N TYR A 133 12.43 -5.50 1.49
CA TYR A 133 12.94 -6.81 1.86
C TYR A 133 12.51 -7.14 3.29
N HIS A 134 12.70 -8.38 3.66
CA HIS A 134 12.54 -8.81 5.05
C HIS A 134 13.69 -9.74 5.43
N ILE A 135 14.24 -9.56 6.62
CA ILE A 135 15.41 -10.33 7.07
C ILE A 135 15.18 -11.85 7.08
N THR A 136 13.92 -12.29 7.18
CA THR A 136 13.52 -13.70 7.23
C THR A 136 12.64 -14.13 6.05
N PHE A 137 11.59 -13.36 5.73
CA PHE A 137 10.54 -13.80 4.79
C PHE A 137 10.82 -13.46 3.34
N ASN A 138 11.67 -12.47 3.08
CA ASN A 138 12.10 -12.05 1.75
C ASN A 138 13.49 -11.41 1.87
N PRO A 139 14.53 -12.21 2.20
CA PRO A 139 15.86 -11.66 2.41
C PRO A 139 16.49 -11.21 1.09
N PRO A 140 17.31 -10.14 1.10
CA PRO A 140 18.13 -9.80 -0.05
C PRO A 140 19.19 -10.88 -0.28
N LYS A 141 19.70 -10.99 -1.49
CA LYS A 141 20.78 -11.94 -1.87
C LYS A 141 22.04 -11.74 -1.03
N VAL A 142 22.35 -10.48 -0.71
CA VAL A 142 23.43 -10.10 0.19
C VAL A 142 22.82 -9.30 1.33
N ALA A 143 23.07 -9.73 2.57
CA ALA A 143 22.51 -9.11 3.75
C ALA A 143 22.78 -7.60 3.81
N GLY A 144 21.73 -6.79 4.01
CA GLY A 144 21.83 -5.37 4.21
C GLY A 144 21.97 -4.51 2.95
N VAL A 145 21.94 -5.10 1.74
CA VAL A 145 22.06 -4.35 0.48
C VAL A 145 20.94 -4.68 -0.49
N ASP A 146 20.59 -3.71 -1.34
CA ASP A 146 19.57 -3.87 -2.37
C ASP A 146 20.05 -4.75 -3.53
N ASP A 147 19.25 -5.72 -3.94
CA ASP A 147 19.62 -6.71 -4.97
C ASP A 147 19.86 -6.12 -6.37
N VAL A 148 19.34 -4.92 -6.64
CA VAL A 148 19.42 -4.28 -7.95
C VAL A 148 20.54 -3.27 -8.03
N THR A 149 20.72 -2.45 -6.98
CA THR A 149 21.70 -1.36 -6.98
C THR A 149 22.94 -1.65 -6.15
N GLY A 150 22.87 -2.62 -5.21
CA GLY A 150 23.92 -2.86 -4.22
C GLY A 150 24.01 -1.78 -3.13
N GLU A 151 23.09 -0.82 -3.11
CA GLU A 151 23.06 0.23 -2.09
C GLU A 151 22.53 -0.29 -0.74
N PRO A 152 22.90 0.37 0.38
CA PRO A 152 22.46 -0.08 1.71
C PRO A 152 20.95 -0.05 1.90
N LEU A 153 20.42 -1.08 2.56
CA LEU A 153 19.06 -1.14 3.06
C LEU A 153 18.95 -0.51 4.45
N VAL A 154 17.84 0.15 4.72
CA VAL A 154 17.56 0.79 6.01
C VAL A 154 16.28 0.23 6.64
N GLN A 155 16.22 0.23 7.97
CA GLN A 155 14.96 0.11 8.68
C GLN A 155 14.31 1.49 8.70
N ARG A 156 13.03 1.57 8.34
CA ARG A 156 12.30 2.86 8.34
C ARG A 156 12.08 3.34 9.78
N ALA A 157 12.04 4.65 9.98
CA ALA A 157 11.76 5.24 11.29
C ALA A 157 10.37 4.81 11.82
N ASP A 158 9.40 4.65 10.93
CA ASP A 158 8.04 4.23 11.25
C ASP A 158 7.88 2.70 11.46
N ASP A 159 8.97 1.93 11.47
CA ASP A 159 9.01 0.49 11.76
C ASP A 159 9.47 0.17 13.20
N GLN A 160 9.66 1.19 14.03
CA GLN A 160 9.88 0.99 15.46
C GLN A 160 8.61 0.47 16.14
N GLU A 161 8.75 -0.43 17.11
CA GLU A 161 7.63 -1.18 17.70
C GLU A 161 6.48 -0.27 18.20
N GLU A 162 6.82 0.81 18.90
CA GLU A 162 5.82 1.77 19.40
C GLU A 162 5.08 2.47 18.26
N THR A 163 5.80 2.83 17.20
CA THR A 163 5.19 3.46 16.02
C THR A 163 4.33 2.46 15.26
N VAL A 164 4.76 1.20 15.17
CA VAL A 164 3.96 0.12 14.55
C VAL A 164 2.64 -0.07 15.29
N LYS A 165 2.65 -0.10 16.64
CA LYS A 165 1.42 -0.18 17.44
C LYS A 165 0.46 0.98 17.12
N LYS A 166 0.95 2.22 17.11
CA LYS A 166 0.14 3.40 16.72
C LYS A 166 -0.41 3.28 15.30
N ARG A 167 0.39 2.80 14.35
CA ARG A 167 -0.07 2.57 12.98
C ARG A 167 -1.18 1.51 12.89
N LEU A 168 -1.12 0.46 13.71
CA LEU A 168 -2.18 -0.54 13.81
C LEU A 168 -3.46 0.03 14.43
N ASP A 169 -3.35 0.90 15.42
CA ASP A 169 -4.49 1.61 16.01
C ASP A 169 -5.16 2.52 14.96
N VAL A 170 -4.37 3.32 14.24
CA VAL A 170 -4.85 4.19 13.15
C VAL A 170 -5.48 3.34 12.02
N TYR A 171 -4.84 2.24 11.65
CA TYR A 171 -5.38 1.30 10.66
C TYR A 171 -6.75 0.76 11.11
N SER A 172 -6.85 0.28 12.35
CA SER A 172 -8.08 -0.28 12.89
C SER A 172 -9.22 0.73 12.93
N ALA A 173 -8.90 1.98 13.29
CA ALA A 173 -9.90 3.03 13.42
C ALA A 173 -10.34 3.64 12.08
N GLN A 174 -9.42 3.82 11.13
CA GLN A 174 -9.65 4.65 9.94
C GLN A 174 -9.63 3.85 8.63
N THR A 175 -8.79 2.81 8.52
CA THR A 175 -8.58 2.10 7.25
C THR A 175 -9.35 0.78 7.18
N ARG A 176 -9.38 0.02 8.26
CA ARG A 176 -10.14 -1.24 8.32
C ARG A 176 -11.62 -1.10 7.94
N PRO A 177 -12.33 -0.01 8.27
CA PRO A 177 -13.70 0.22 7.82
C PRO A 177 -13.89 0.20 6.29
N LEU A 178 -12.82 0.41 5.51
CA LEU A 178 -12.87 0.28 4.05
C LEU A 178 -13.16 -1.16 3.57
N VAL A 179 -12.83 -2.15 4.35
CA VAL A 179 -13.15 -3.57 4.06
C VAL A 179 -14.66 -3.73 3.98
N GLU A 180 -15.38 -3.24 5.00
CA GLU A 180 -16.85 -3.24 5.00
C GLU A 180 -17.41 -2.34 3.92
N TYR A 181 -16.87 -1.13 3.73
CA TYR A 181 -17.29 -0.18 2.70
C TYR A 181 -17.29 -0.81 1.30
N TYR A 182 -16.19 -1.42 0.87
CA TYR A 182 -16.07 -2.00 -0.47
C TYR A 182 -16.80 -3.33 -0.60
N SER A 183 -16.80 -4.18 0.42
CA SER A 183 -17.51 -5.45 0.40
C SER A 183 -19.02 -5.26 0.38
N ALA A 184 -19.55 -4.30 1.14
CA ALA A 184 -20.96 -3.93 1.13
C ALA A 184 -21.37 -3.32 -0.21
N TRP A 185 -20.55 -2.41 -0.78
CA TRP A 185 -20.81 -1.83 -2.09
C TRP A 185 -20.83 -2.90 -3.19
N ALA A 186 -19.86 -3.82 -3.20
CA ALA A 186 -19.82 -4.92 -4.16
C ALA A 186 -21.07 -5.83 -4.09
N LYS A 187 -21.66 -5.99 -2.90
CA LYS A 187 -22.91 -6.76 -2.72
C LYS A 187 -24.15 -5.97 -3.14
N ALA A 188 -24.20 -4.68 -2.81
CA ALA A 188 -25.36 -3.83 -3.04
C ALA A 188 -25.53 -3.42 -4.51
N ASP A 189 -24.41 -3.12 -5.18
CA ASP A 189 -24.40 -2.65 -6.57
C ASP A 189 -23.20 -3.23 -7.34
N PRO A 190 -23.27 -4.52 -7.70
CA PRO A 190 -22.17 -5.20 -8.41
C PRO A 190 -21.92 -4.65 -9.83
N ALA A 191 -22.83 -3.84 -10.36
CA ALA A 191 -22.68 -3.26 -11.70
C ALA A 191 -21.72 -2.05 -11.70
N THR A 192 -21.64 -1.31 -10.60
CA THR A 192 -20.79 -0.11 -10.50
C THR A 192 -19.64 -0.25 -9.51
N ALA A 193 -19.73 -1.20 -8.59
CA ALA A 193 -18.71 -1.44 -7.60
C ALA A 193 -17.51 -2.20 -8.17
N PRO A 194 -16.30 -1.98 -7.63
CA PRO A 194 -15.16 -2.87 -7.89
C PRO A 194 -15.43 -4.27 -7.35
N LYS A 195 -14.88 -5.28 -8.00
CA LYS A 195 -14.89 -6.64 -7.47
C LYS A 195 -14.04 -6.72 -6.20
N TYR A 196 -14.69 -6.97 -5.06
CA TYR A 196 -13.97 -7.18 -3.80
C TYR A 196 -13.49 -8.63 -3.70
N ARG A 197 -12.20 -8.78 -3.36
CA ARG A 197 -11.55 -10.07 -3.12
C ARG A 197 -10.71 -9.99 -1.86
N ALA A 198 -10.76 -11.03 -1.04
CA ALA A 198 -9.90 -11.18 0.14
C ALA A 198 -9.04 -12.43 0.02
N ILE A 199 -7.76 -12.30 0.31
CA ILE A 199 -6.81 -13.40 0.34
C ILE A 199 -6.08 -13.43 1.68
N SER A 200 -5.68 -14.64 2.11
CA SER A 200 -4.76 -14.76 3.24
C SER A 200 -3.37 -14.28 2.84
N GLY A 201 -2.83 -13.37 3.61
CA GLY A 201 -1.45 -12.87 3.50
C GLY A 201 -0.44 -13.68 4.33
N THR A 202 -0.79 -14.91 4.74
CA THR A 202 0.12 -15.83 5.46
C THR A 202 0.73 -16.85 4.51
N GLY A 203 1.94 -17.30 4.80
CA GLY A 203 2.70 -18.23 3.96
C GLY A 203 3.88 -17.54 3.25
N SER A 204 4.44 -18.20 2.27
CA SER A 204 5.55 -17.68 1.46
C SER A 204 5.09 -16.52 0.55
N VAL A 205 6.04 -15.74 0.06
CA VAL A 205 5.75 -14.66 -0.91
C VAL A 205 5.10 -15.24 -2.17
N GLU A 206 5.61 -16.38 -2.64
CA GLU A 206 5.12 -17.10 -3.82
C GLU A 206 3.68 -17.56 -3.66
N ASP A 207 3.32 -18.14 -2.49
CA ASP A 207 1.96 -18.58 -2.19
C ASP A 207 0.96 -17.42 -2.19
N ILE A 208 1.36 -16.29 -1.59
CA ILE A 208 0.53 -15.09 -1.54
C ILE A 208 0.38 -14.51 -2.94
N THR A 209 1.45 -14.49 -3.75
CA THR A 209 1.42 -14.03 -5.13
C THR A 209 0.48 -14.88 -5.99
N ALA A 210 0.55 -16.21 -5.84
CA ALA A 210 -0.35 -17.12 -6.55
C ALA A 210 -1.83 -16.88 -6.20
N ARG A 211 -2.14 -16.68 -4.90
CA ARG A 211 -3.50 -16.33 -4.45
C ARG A 211 -3.96 -14.98 -5.01
N ALA A 212 -3.07 -13.97 -5.02
CA ALA A 212 -3.38 -12.66 -5.57
C ALA A 212 -3.70 -12.73 -7.06
N PHE A 213 -2.91 -13.45 -7.84
CA PHE A 213 -3.16 -13.63 -9.27
C PHE A 213 -4.47 -14.38 -9.52
N ALA A 214 -4.71 -15.49 -8.84
CA ALA A 214 -5.97 -16.23 -8.97
C ALA A 214 -7.19 -15.35 -8.64
N ALA A 215 -7.11 -14.51 -7.62
CA ALA A 215 -8.19 -13.60 -7.23
C ALA A 215 -8.46 -12.49 -8.26
N LEU A 216 -7.45 -12.07 -9.03
CA LEU A 216 -7.54 -11.00 -10.03
C LEU A 216 -7.85 -11.50 -11.46
N GLU A 217 -7.72 -12.79 -11.72
CA GLU A 217 -8.01 -13.42 -13.02
C GLU A 217 -9.41 -14.06 -13.09
N GLY A 218 -10.08 -14.24 -11.94
CA GLY A 218 -11.46 -14.74 -11.80
C GLY A 218 -12.44 -13.61 -11.55
#